data_f19c2cbbb5dee45a0bd857f1c04bec5a
#
_entry.id   f19c2cbbb5dee45a0bd857f1c04bec5a
#
_cell.length_a   1.000
_cell.length_b   1.000
_cell.length_c   1.000
_cell.angle_alpha   90.00
_cell.angle_beta   90.00
_cell.angle_gamma   90.00
#
_symmetry.space_group_name_H-M   'P 1'
#
loop_
_entity.id
_entity.type
_entity.pdbx_description
1 polymer ?
#
loop_
_entity_poly.entity_id
_entity_poly.type
_entity_poly.pdbx_seq_one_letter_code
_entity_poly.pdbx_strand_id
1 'polypeptide(L)'
;MNAALSAMLGFVSITFRQTNIVWTAFSMVALLDSIAKDQNLYTGDFNXDXKALAHLAVSRIGLLVPYMLVAAAFGFFVYSNGGITLGDKTNHXITFHAMQLFYCATFITGFTXPLWFSFKIIKDYVKDNLSSKKGLFLNAIWIPLIGLTIKNFTVIHPFLLADNRHYVFYLVRRFIMRTENARYELIPIYHFSCYVVWKFIKQSFSEYSSSNSSLAMFFALICSTALTLVPSPLLEPRYFIIPFLFFRMMINPSFDPIINVEWXRKXNTAIRLVLEGIWIWMWTQAVYVIFIRYTFPWXSEIHPQRVIW
;
A
#
# COMPACT_ATOMS: atom_id res chain seq x y z
N MET A 1 9.63 21.55 3.71
CA MET A 1 8.51 21.33 2.76
C MET A 1 7.60 22.54 2.78
N ASN A 2 7.09 22.96 1.62
CA ASN A 2 6.22 24.13 1.51
C ASN A 2 4.75 23.69 1.63
N ALA A 3 4.11 24.09 2.74
CA ALA A 3 2.73 23.66 3.05
C ALA A 3 1.73 24.15 1.97
N ALA A 4 1.87 25.38 1.53
CA ALA A 4 0.96 25.94 0.52
C ALA A 4 1.07 25.19 -0.81
N LEU A 5 2.29 24.93 -1.26
CA LEU A 5 2.52 24.17 -2.51
C LEU A 5 2.00 22.73 -2.38
N SER A 6 2.29 22.08 -1.26
CA SER A 6 1.81 20.72 -1.01
C SER A 6 0.28 20.65 -1.02
N ALA A 7 -0.38 21.58 -0.34
CA ALA A 7 -1.85 21.65 -0.32
C ALA A 7 -2.43 21.94 -1.70
N MET A 8 -1.79 22.84 -2.46
CA MET A 8 -2.23 23.15 -3.82
C MET A 8 -2.13 21.93 -4.74
N LEU A 9 -1.01 21.21 -4.68
CA LEU A 9 -0.84 19.97 -5.47
C LEU A 9 -1.84 18.90 -5.03
N GLY A 10 -2.13 18.84 -3.72
CA GLY A 10 -3.17 17.96 -3.19
C GLY A 10 -4.54 18.31 -3.77
N PHE A 11 -4.88 19.58 -3.80
CA PHE A 11 -6.14 20.04 -4.40
C PHE A 11 -6.23 19.63 -5.88
N VAL A 12 -5.15 19.85 -6.63
CA VAL A 12 -5.11 19.45 -8.04
C VAL A 12 -5.31 17.93 -8.16
N SER A 13 -4.64 17.15 -7.30
CA SER A 13 -4.76 15.70 -7.35
C SER A 13 -6.19 15.21 -7.09
N ILE A 14 -6.95 15.93 -6.25
CA ILE A 14 -8.35 15.58 -5.95
C ILE A 14 -9.22 15.73 -7.21
N THR A 15 -8.89 16.66 -8.10
CA THR A 15 -9.64 16.83 -9.34
C THR A 15 -9.48 15.62 -10.28
N PHE A 16 -8.37 14.88 -10.15
CA PHE A 16 -8.18 13.63 -10.91
C PHE A 16 -8.88 12.45 -10.25
N ARG A 17 -8.86 12.42 -8.92
CA ARG A 17 -9.52 11.35 -8.18
C ARG A 17 -9.85 11.82 -6.76
N GLN A 18 -11.13 11.77 -6.39
CA GLN A 18 -11.61 12.34 -5.13
C GLN A 18 -10.99 11.68 -3.88
N THR A 19 -10.65 10.40 -3.96
CA THR A 19 -9.99 9.71 -2.83
C THR A 19 -8.62 10.29 -2.50
N ASN A 20 -8.05 11.11 -3.38
CA ASN A 20 -6.77 11.77 -3.12
C ASN A 20 -6.83 12.79 -1.98
N ILE A 21 -8.04 13.11 -1.47
CA ILE A 21 -8.15 13.88 -0.22
C ILE A 21 -7.42 13.18 0.93
N VAL A 22 -7.47 11.84 0.97
CA VAL A 22 -6.77 11.07 2.00
C VAL A 22 -5.26 11.26 1.87
N TRP A 23 -4.74 11.23 0.64
CA TRP A 23 -3.30 11.41 0.42
C TRP A 23 -2.85 12.84 0.65
N THR A 24 -3.73 13.80 0.45
CA THR A 24 -3.48 15.20 0.84
C THR A 24 -3.36 15.30 2.36
N ALA A 25 -4.25 14.65 3.11
CA ALA A 25 -4.17 14.60 4.57
C ALA A 25 -2.89 13.87 5.03
N PHE A 26 -2.51 12.79 4.34
CA PHE A 26 -1.26 12.07 4.62
C PHE A 26 -0.06 13.00 4.44
N SER A 27 -0.06 13.84 3.39
CA SER A 27 1.01 14.79 3.15
C SER A 27 1.09 15.84 4.26
N MET A 28 -0.06 16.26 4.81
CA MET A 28 -0.08 17.14 5.96
C MET A 28 0.59 16.50 7.18
N VAL A 29 0.27 15.22 7.44
CA VAL A 29 0.91 14.49 8.53
C VAL A 29 2.41 14.35 8.28
N ALA A 30 2.82 14.13 7.04
CA ALA A 30 4.25 14.05 6.67
C ALA A 30 4.97 15.37 6.94
N LEU A 31 4.32 16.49 6.69
CA LEU A 31 4.89 17.81 7.04
C LEU A 31 5.11 17.93 8.55
N LEU A 32 4.11 17.56 9.34
CA LEU A 32 4.24 17.59 10.81
C LEU A 32 5.33 16.62 11.29
N ASP A 33 5.42 15.43 10.69
CA ASP A 33 6.46 14.44 11.01
C ASP A 33 7.85 15.01 10.75
N SER A 34 8.02 15.70 9.62
CA SER A 34 9.29 16.35 9.28
C SER A 34 9.69 17.38 10.34
N ILE A 35 8.73 18.23 10.75
CA ILE A 35 8.98 19.26 11.78
C ILE A 35 9.32 18.60 13.12
N ALA A 36 8.58 17.55 13.49
CA ALA A 36 8.80 16.82 14.74
C ALA A 36 10.23 16.24 14.79
N LYS A 37 10.70 15.70 13.66
CA LYS A 37 12.07 15.17 13.56
C LYS A 37 13.10 16.28 13.68
N ASP A 38 12.89 17.38 12.94
CA ASP A 38 13.84 18.51 12.96
C ASP A 38 13.96 19.11 14.37
N GLN A 39 12.90 19.05 15.16
CA GLN A 39 12.87 19.57 16.52
C GLN A 39 13.16 18.51 17.58
N ASN A 40 13.49 17.28 17.16
CA ASN A 40 13.81 16.15 18.06
C ASN A 40 12.70 15.89 19.09
N LEU A 41 11.44 15.93 18.65
CA LEU A 41 10.30 15.76 19.54
C LEU A 41 9.94 14.29 19.79
N TYR A 42 10.48 13.37 18.99
CA TYR A 42 10.12 11.95 19.10
C TYR A 42 10.91 11.25 20.19
N THR A 43 10.24 10.40 20.93
CA THR A 43 10.80 9.60 22.00
C THR A 43 11.03 8.14 21.61
N GLY A 44 10.44 7.71 20.50
CA GLY A 44 10.43 6.31 20.10
C GLY A 44 9.26 5.53 20.67
N ASP A 45 8.49 6.12 21.56
CA ASP A 45 7.25 5.51 22.03
C ASP A 45 6.09 6.01 21.16
N PHE A 46 5.29 5.07 20.66
CA PHE A 46 4.20 5.39 19.72
C PHE A 46 3.23 6.40 20.30
N ASN A 47 2.81 6.20 21.56
CA ASN A 47 1.85 7.09 22.19
C ASN A 47 2.39 8.50 22.42
N UNK A 48 3.49 8.56 22.59
CA UNK A 48 4.05 9.72 22.77
C UNK A 48 4.22 10.49 21.60
N ASP A 49 4.77 9.75 20.80
CA ASP A 49 4.96 10.40 19.51
C ASP A 49 3.65 10.85 18.83
N UNK A 50 2.64 10.23 18.95
CA UNK A 50 1.49 10.58 18.53
C UNK A 50 1.02 11.72 19.11
N LYS A 51 1.16 11.94 20.50
CA LYS A 51 0.77 13.17 21.22
C LYS A 51 1.60 14.37 20.78
N ALA A 52 2.89 14.14 20.52
CA ALA A 52 3.76 15.20 20.03
C ALA A 52 3.27 15.77 18.69
N LEU A 53 2.86 14.89 17.78
CA LEU A 53 2.30 15.31 16.49
C LEU A 53 1.00 16.10 16.68
N ALA A 54 0.11 15.63 17.54
CA ALA A 54 -1.15 16.32 17.83
C ALA A 54 -0.90 17.71 18.42
N HIS A 55 0.01 17.79 19.38
CA HIS A 55 0.39 19.06 19.98
C HIS A 55 1.00 20.02 18.95
N LEU A 56 1.87 19.46 18.09
CA LEU A 56 2.50 20.24 17.03
C LEU A 56 1.45 20.76 16.04
N ALA A 57 0.45 19.95 15.70
CA ALA A 57 -0.63 20.36 14.80
C ALA A 57 -1.40 21.58 15.36
N VAL A 58 -1.68 21.53 16.67
CA VAL A 58 -2.40 22.64 17.34
C VAL A 58 -1.51 23.88 17.41
N SER A 59 -0.24 23.72 17.83
CA SER A 59 0.67 24.85 17.99
C SER A 59 1.09 25.49 16.65
N ARG A 60 1.02 24.74 15.56
CA ARG A 60 1.35 25.21 14.22
C ARG A 60 0.14 25.27 13.30
N ILE A 61 -1.04 25.57 13.87
CA ILE A 61 -2.29 25.56 13.13
C ILE A 61 -2.25 26.46 11.90
N GLY A 62 -1.53 27.59 11.99
CA GLY A 62 -1.37 28.51 10.87
C GLY A 62 -0.70 27.87 9.67
N LEU A 63 0.23 26.93 9.91
CA LEU A 63 0.90 26.20 8.85
C LEU A 63 -0.05 25.23 8.14
N LEU A 64 -1.08 24.76 8.84
CA LEU A 64 -2.05 23.82 8.31
C LEU A 64 -3.23 24.47 7.59
N VAL A 65 -3.33 25.81 7.61
CA VAL A 65 -4.44 26.52 6.98
C VAL A 65 -4.62 26.14 5.50
N PRO A 66 -3.57 26.05 4.68
CA PRO A 66 -3.78 25.64 3.27
C PRO A 66 -4.46 24.26 3.15
N TYR A 67 -4.10 23.30 4.00
CA TYR A 67 -4.75 21.98 4.00
C TYR A 67 -6.20 22.07 4.49
N MET A 68 -6.47 22.92 5.48
CA MET A 68 -7.82 23.15 5.98
C MET A 68 -8.71 23.74 4.90
N LEU A 69 -8.16 24.64 4.07
CA LEU A 69 -8.90 25.22 2.93
C LEU A 69 -9.23 24.16 1.89
N VAL A 70 -8.29 23.24 1.61
CA VAL A 70 -8.54 22.13 0.69
C VAL A 70 -9.63 21.21 1.26
N ALA A 71 -9.56 20.90 2.57
CA ALA A 71 -10.57 20.07 3.22
C ALA A 71 -11.95 20.72 3.18
N ALA A 72 -12.02 22.05 3.41
CA ALA A 72 -13.28 22.78 3.34
C ALA A 72 -13.85 22.77 1.92
N ALA A 73 -13.01 22.97 0.91
CA ALA A 73 -13.43 22.93 -0.50
C ALA A 73 -13.94 21.52 -0.86
N PHE A 74 -13.27 20.48 -0.38
CA PHE A 74 -13.70 19.11 -0.61
C PHE A 74 -15.03 18.82 0.09
N GLY A 75 -15.20 19.29 1.33
CA GLY A 75 -16.45 19.16 2.07
C GLY A 75 -17.60 19.84 1.36
N PHE A 76 -17.36 21.05 0.82
CA PHE A 76 -18.36 21.76 0.02
C PHE A 76 -18.73 20.97 -1.23
N PHE A 77 -17.72 20.40 -1.91
CA PHE A 77 -17.96 19.56 -3.09
C PHE A 77 -18.84 18.36 -2.72
N VAL A 78 -18.51 17.65 -1.64
CA VAL A 78 -19.29 16.47 -1.20
C VAL A 78 -20.71 16.85 -0.88
N TYR A 79 -20.90 17.98 -0.19
CA TYR A 79 -22.24 18.48 0.16
C TYR A 79 -23.04 18.80 -1.12
N SER A 80 -22.44 19.56 -2.04
CA SER A 80 -23.11 19.99 -3.28
C SER A 80 -23.40 18.82 -4.21
N ASN A 81 -22.50 17.84 -4.28
CA ASN A 81 -22.63 16.69 -5.18
C ASN A 81 -23.52 15.59 -4.60
N GLY A 82 -23.79 15.63 -3.30
CA GLY A 82 -24.54 14.60 -2.62
C GLY A 82 -23.73 13.31 -2.41
N GLY A 83 -22.40 13.43 -2.35
CA GLY A 83 -21.51 12.29 -2.15
C GLY A 83 -20.15 12.51 -2.78
N ILE A 84 -19.26 11.56 -2.52
CA ILE A 84 -17.87 11.64 -3.01
C ILE A 84 -17.80 11.30 -4.51
N THR A 85 -18.66 10.38 -4.98
CA THR A 85 -18.58 9.83 -6.33
C THR A 85 -19.16 10.82 -7.35
N LEU A 86 -18.39 11.09 -8.41
CA LEU A 86 -18.86 11.79 -9.60
C LEU A 86 -19.37 10.75 -10.60
N GLY A 87 -20.50 11.03 -11.26
CA GLY A 87 -21.05 10.17 -12.29
C GLY A 87 -21.89 9.04 -11.71
N ASP A 88 -21.60 7.82 -12.14
CA ASP A 88 -22.41 6.65 -11.80
C ASP A 88 -22.26 6.27 -10.33
N LYS A 89 -23.21 6.68 -9.52
CA LYS A 89 -23.23 6.40 -8.08
C LYS A 89 -23.73 4.98 -7.77
N THR A 90 -24.44 4.36 -8.68
CA THR A 90 -25.03 3.03 -8.43
C THR A 90 -23.99 1.90 -8.44
N ASN A 91 -23.00 2.02 -9.31
CA ASN A 91 -21.96 0.99 -9.42
C ASN A 91 -20.72 1.27 -8.58
N HIS A 92 -20.74 2.39 -7.81
CA HIS A 92 -19.61 2.74 -6.94
C HIS A 92 -20.01 2.85 -5.49
N UNK A 93 -20.78 2.09 -5.06
CA UNK A 93 -21.20 2.02 -3.85
C UNK A 93 -20.10 1.69 -3.03
N ILE A 94 -20.09 2.26 -1.89
CA ILE A 94 -19.11 2.01 -0.84
C ILE A 94 -19.34 0.61 -0.25
N THR A 95 -18.30 -0.18 -0.23
CA THR A 95 -18.32 -1.53 0.34
C THR A 95 -17.32 -1.64 1.48
N PHE A 96 -17.33 -2.77 2.19
CA PHE A 96 -16.28 -3.09 3.16
C PHE A 96 -15.45 -4.23 2.56
N HIS A 97 -14.48 -3.85 1.70
CA HIS A 97 -13.63 -4.80 0.99
C HIS A 97 -12.29 -4.90 1.71
N ALA A 98 -12.30 -5.54 2.90
CA ALA A 98 -11.12 -5.62 3.76
C ALA A 98 -9.97 -6.40 3.11
N MET A 99 -10.27 -7.30 2.18
CA MET A 99 -9.24 -8.06 1.47
C MET A 99 -8.28 -7.18 0.67
N GLN A 100 -8.70 -5.95 0.34
CA GLN A 100 -7.81 -5.00 -0.36
C GLN A 100 -6.48 -4.80 0.36
N LEU A 101 -6.49 -4.84 1.69
CA LEU A 101 -5.25 -4.66 2.47
C LEU A 101 -4.27 -5.82 2.23
N PHE A 102 -4.78 -7.05 2.16
CA PHE A 102 -3.93 -8.22 1.86
C PHE A 102 -3.44 -8.19 0.42
N TYR A 103 -4.29 -7.78 -0.52
CA TYR A 103 -3.88 -7.64 -1.92
C TYR A 103 -2.79 -6.58 -2.04
N CYS A 104 -2.93 -5.46 -1.34
CA CYS A 104 -1.93 -4.38 -1.34
C CYS A 104 -0.60 -4.87 -0.74
N ALA A 105 -0.65 -5.58 0.39
CA ALA A 105 0.55 -6.15 1.00
C ALA A 105 1.26 -7.12 0.05
N THR A 106 0.48 -7.93 -0.68
CA THR A 106 1.02 -8.87 -1.67
C THR A 106 1.67 -8.12 -2.84
N PHE A 107 1.02 -7.06 -3.31
CA PHE A 107 1.56 -6.19 -4.36
C PHE A 107 2.90 -5.58 -3.92
N ILE A 108 2.94 -5.03 -2.71
CA ILE A 108 4.17 -4.43 -2.16
C ILE A 108 5.27 -5.48 -2.07
N THR A 109 4.96 -6.66 -1.53
CA THR A 109 5.93 -7.74 -1.38
C THR A 109 6.46 -8.20 -2.74
N GLY A 110 5.59 -8.33 -3.73
CA GLY A 110 5.98 -8.75 -5.07
C GLY A 110 6.89 -7.75 -5.76
N PHE A 111 6.58 -6.46 -5.69
CA PHE A 111 7.39 -5.45 -6.36
C PHE A 111 8.64 -5.06 -5.59
N THR A 112 8.78 -5.44 -4.33
CA THR A 112 10.00 -5.25 -3.56
C THR A 112 10.87 -6.50 -3.44
N UNK A 113 10.65 -7.51 -4.18
CA UNK A 113 11.20 -8.57 -4.19
C UNK A 113 12.49 -8.50 -4.07
N PRO A 114 13.36 -7.73 -4.96
CA PRO A 114 14.82 -7.69 -4.86
C PRO A 114 15.38 -7.08 -3.58
N LEU A 115 14.59 -6.27 -2.88
CA LEU A 115 15.05 -5.65 -1.65
C LEU A 115 15.07 -6.62 -0.47
N TRP A 116 14.14 -7.57 -0.42
CA TRP A 116 14.03 -8.45 0.76
C TRP A 116 14.45 -9.88 0.51
N PHE A 117 14.49 -10.34 -0.73
CA PHE A 117 14.73 -11.77 -0.99
C PHE A 117 16.12 -12.20 -0.49
N SER A 118 16.12 -13.18 0.40
CA SER A 118 17.33 -13.80 0.93
C SER A 118 16.91 -15.09 1.62
N PHE A 119 17.84 -16.04 1.73
CA PHE A 119 17.56 -17.24 2.52
C PHE A 119 17.33 -16.91 3.99
N LYS A 120 17.90 -15.81 4.45
CA LYS A 120 17.72 -15.37 5.83
C LYS A 120 16.27 -15.01 6.13
N ILE A 121 15.59 -14.26 5.25
CA ILE A 121 14.19 -13.87 5.52
C ILE A 121 13.30 -15.10 5.60
N ILE A 122 13.59 -16.12 4.77
CA ILE A 122 12.83 -17.38 4.81
C ILE A 122 13.05 -18.10 6.14
N LYS A 123 14.32 -18.21 6.58
CA LYS A 123 14.64 -18.80 7.88
C LYS A 123 14.00 -18.04 9.03
N ASP A 124 14.06 -16.71 8.98
CA ASP A 124 13.46 -15.85 10.01
C ASP A 124 11.94 -16.04 10.03
N TYR A 125 11.31 -16.12 8.87
CA TYR A 125 9.87 -16.35 8.77
C TYR A 125 9.48 -17.66 9.45
N VAL A 126 10.19 -18.74 9.12
CA VAL A 126 9.93 -20.05 9.71
C VAL A 126 10.18 -20.01 11.22
N LYS A 127 11.29 -19.43 11.64
CA LYS A 127 11.66 -19.34 13.06
C LYS A 127 10.62 -18.55 13.85
N ASP A 128 10.28 -17.37 13.36
CA ASP A 128 9.38 -16.47 14.09
C ASP A 128 7.95 -17.00 14.16
N ASN A 129 7.52 -17.78 13.16
CA ASN A 129 6.13 -18.21 13.07
C ASN A 129 5.91 -19.66 13.49
N LEU A 130 6.88 -20.56 13.27
CA LEU A 130 6.69 -21.98 13.51
C LEU A 130 7.51 -22.54 14.68
N SER A 131 8.63 -21.87 15.03
CA SER A 131 9.52 -22.38 16.08
C SER A 131 9.41 -21.62 17.39
N SER A 132 8.75 -20.48 17.43
CA SER A 132 8.61 -19.71 18.66
C SER A 132 7.20 -19.89 19.24
N LYS A 133 7.12 -20.03 20.57
CA LYS A 133 5.83 -20.15 21.27
C LYS A 133 4.95 -18.92 21.01
N LYS A 134 5.57 -17.73 21.01
CA LYS A 134 4.86 -16.49 20.70
C LYS A 134 4.31 -16.49 19.28
N GLY A 135 5.12 -16.93 18.31
CA GLY A 135 4.69 -17.02 16.92
C GLY A 135 3.53 -17.98 16.73
N LEU A 136 3.62 -19.16 17.35
CA LEU A 136 2.54 -20.16 17.28
C LEU A 136 1.25 -19.58 17.87
N PHE A 137 1.34 -18.91 19.01
CA PHE A 137 0.17 -18.29 19.65
C PHE A 137 -0.45 -17.21 18.76
N LEU A 138 0.38 -16.32 18.22
CA LEU A 138 -0.10 -15.23 17.38
C LEU A 138 -0.73 -15.77 16.08
N ASN A 139 -0.17 -16.83 15.51
CA ASN A 139 -0.70 -17.42 14.29
C ASN A 139 -1.98 -18.23 14.52
N ALA A 140 -2.19 -18.74 15.74
CA ALA A 140 -3.46 -19.35 16.10
C ALA A 140 -4.60 -18.32 16.06
N ILE A 141 -4.29 -17.02 16.16
CA ILE A 141 -5.25 -15.93 16.04
C ILE A 141 -5.23 -15.37 14.61
N TRP A 142 -4.04 -15.13 14.05
CA TRP A 142 -3.85 -14.39 12.80
C TRP A 142 -4.34 -15.17 11.58
N ILE A 143 -4.03 -16.47 11.51
CA ILE A 143 -4.40 -17.29 10.35
C ILE A 143 -5.93 -17.45 10.26
N PRO A 144 -6.65 -17.78 11.34
CA PRO A 144 -8.12 -17.77 11.29
C PRO A 144 -8.69 -16.40 10.94
N LEU A 145 -8.07 -15.31 11.40
CA LEU A 145 -8.51 -13.96 11.07
C LEU A 145 -8.42 -13.70 9.57
N ILE A 146 -7.31 -14.12 8.92
CA ILE A 146 -7.18 -14.01 7.47
C ILE A 146 -8.29 -14.84 6.80
N GLY A 147 -8.52 -16.06 7.25
CA GLY A 147 -9.56 -16.93 6.70
C GLY A 147 -10.96 -16.33 6.82
N LEU A 148 -11.27 -15.74 7.98
CA LEU A 148 -12.56 -15.09 8.20
C LEU A 148 -12.71 -13.84 7.32
N THR A 149 -11.63 -13.10 7.12
CA THR A 149 -11.64 -11.94 6.22
C THR A 149 -11.91 -12.40 4.78
N ILE A 150 -11.28 -13.49 4.34
CA ILE A 150 -11.53 -14.06 3.03
C ILE A 150 -13.00 -14.46 2.90
N LYS A 151 -13.53 -15.15 3.91
CA LYS A 151 -14.92 -15.66 3.88
C LYS A 151 -15.94 -14.53 3.80
N ASN A 152 -15.76 -13.49 4.62
CA ASN A 152 -16.81 -12.49 4.85
C ASN A 152 -16.60 -11.20 4.07
N PHE A 153 -15.37 -10.89 3.64
CA PHE A 153 -15.03 -9.57 3.09
C PHE A 153 -14.29 -9.65 1.76
N THR A 154 -14.42 -10.76 1.03
CA THR A 154 -14.01 -10.83 -0.38
C THR A 154 -15.17 -10.28 -1.22
N VAL A 155 -14.91 -9.22 -1.95
CA VAL A 155 -15.91 -8.60 -2.83
C VAL A 155 -15.50 -8.86 -4.27
N ILE A 156 -16.37 -9.54 -5.02
CA ILE A 156 -16.17 -9.77 -6.45
C ILE A 156 -17.18 -8.90 -7.19
N HIS A 157 -16.72 -7.72 -7.59
CA HIS A 157 -17.60 -6.81 -8.33
C HIS A 157 -17.82 -7.34 -9.75
N PRO A 158 -19.04 -7.24 -10.29
CA PRO A 158 -19.31 -7.74 -11.64
C PRO A 158 -18.37 -7.20 -12.72
N PHE A 159 -17.88 -5.97 -12.57
CA PHE A 159 -16.95 -5.39 -13.55
C PHE A 159 -15.64 -6.16 -13.65
N LEU A 160 -15.23 -6.87 -12.61
CA LEU A 160 -13.99 -7.65 -12.63
C LEU A 160 -14.10 -8.86 -13.57
N LEU A 161 -15.30 -9.34 -13.82
CA LEU A 161 -15.54 -10.50 -14.67
C LEU A 161 -16.24 -10.13 -16.00
N ALA A 162 -16.53 -8.85 -16.18
CA ALA A 162 -17.27 -8.40 -17.37
C ALA A 162 -16.40 -8.29 -18.61
N ASP A 163 -15.07 -8.14 -18.44
CA ASP A 163 -14.22 -7.81 -19.56
C ASP A 163 -12.85 -8.49 -19.40
N ASN A 164 -12.56 -9.46 -20.26
CA ASN A 164 -11.31 -10.21 -20.21
C ASN A 164 -10.11 -9.44 -20.78
N ARG A 165 -10.28 -8.18 -21.13
CA ARG A 165 -9.15 -7.36 -21.54
C ARG A 165 -8.30 -6.92 -20.35
N HIS A 166 -8.85 -6.94 -19.13
CA HIS A 166 -8.15 -6.49 -17.92
C HIS A 166 -7.41 -7.64 -17.24
N TYR A 167 -6.20 -7.36 -16.74
CA TYR A 167 -5.43 -8.36 -15.99
C TYR A 167 -6.19 -8.91 -14.80
N VAL A 168 -7.00 -8.07 -14.16
CA VAL A 168 -7.73 -8.45 -12.96
C VAL A 168 -8.71 -9.58 -13.25
N PHE A 169 -9.29 -9.62 -14.44
CA PHE A 169 -10.16 -10.72 -14.87
C PHE A 169 -9.45 -12.06 -14.66
N TYR A 170 -8.20 -12.15 -15.13
CA TYR A 170 -7.44 -13.40 -15.04
C TYR A 170 -7.01 -13.69 -13.61
N LEU A 171 -6.62 -12.66 -12.86
CA LEU A 171 -6.25 -12.83 -11.45
C LEU A 171 -7.43 -13.37 -10.65
N VAL A 172 -8.59 -12.76 -10.80
CA VAL A 172 -9.78 -13.18 -10.07
C VAL A 172 -10.20 -14.59 -10.50
N ARG A 173 -10.28 -14.83 -11.80
CA ARG A 173 -10.80 -16.10 -12.32
C ARG A 173 -9.87 -17.28 -12.04
N ARG A 174 -8.55 -17.07 -12.15
CA ARG A 174 -7.57 -18.17 -12.04
C ARG A 174 -7.09 -18.42 -10.62
N PHE A 175 -7.12 -17.43 -9.76
CA PHE A 175 -6.58 -17.56 -8.40
C PHE A 175 -7.65 -17.49 -7.32
N ILE A 176 -8.61 -16.59 -7.44
CA ILE A 176 -9.60 -16.38 -6.38
C ILE A 176 -10.83 -17.27 -6.60
N MET A 177 -11.32 -17.36 -7.84
CA MET A 177 -12.55 -18.06 -8.17
C MET A 177 -12.34 -19.36 -8.95
N ARG A 178 -11.12 -19.90 -8.96
CA ARG A 178 -10.83 -21.15 -9.67
C ARG A 178 -11.69 -22.31 -9.18
N THR A 179 -11.83 -22.42 -7.86
CA THR A 179 -12.74 -23.32 -7.20
C THR A 179 -13.34 -22.59 -6.00
N GLU A 180 -14.33 -23.20 -5.35
CA GLU A 180 -14.98 -22.61 -4.17
C GLU A 180 -13.97 -22.29 -3.07
N ASN A 181 -12.93 -23.10 -2.90
CA ASN A 181 -11.96 -22.96 -1.83
C ASN A 181 -10.62 -22.37 -2.29
N ALA A 182 -10.47 -22.06 -3.57
CA ALA A 182 -9.17 -21.60 -4.10
C ALA A 182 -8.66 -20.34 -3.40
N ARG A 183 -9.57 -19.44 -3.02
CA ARG A 183 -9.19 -18.19 -2.34
C ARG A 183 -8.51 -18.43 -0.99
N TYR A 184 -8.80 -19.56 -0.33
CA TYR A 184 -8.14 -19.90 0.94
C TYR A 184 -6.72 -20.44 0.74
N GLU A 185 -6.40 -20.94 -0.45
CA GLU A 185 -5.04 -21.39 -0.78
C GLU A 185 -4.06 -20.21 -0.81
N LEU A 186 -4.56 -18.98 -0.86
CA LEU A 186 -3.74 -17.78 -0.86
C LEU A 186 -3.35 -17.31 0.55
N ILE A 187 -3.87 -17.95 1.61
CA ILE A 187 -3.56 -17.56 2.99
C ILE A 187 -2.04 -17.51 3.24
N PRO A 188 -1.24 -18.54 2.84
CA PRO A 188 0.20 -18.44 3.06
C PRO A 188 0.85 -17.23 2.38
N ILE A 189 0.37 -16.88 1.19
CA ILE A 189 0.90 -15.73 0.45
C ILE A 189 0.57 -14.43 1.20
N TYR A 190 -0.67 -14.28 1.67
CA TYR A 190 -1.07 -13.10 2.45
C TYR A 190 -0.30 -13.00 3.76
N HIS A 191 -0.15 -14.14 4.45
CA HIS A 191 0.56 -14.20 5.73
C HIS A 191 2.02 -13.78 5.54
N PHE A 192 2.71 -14.37 4.55
CA PHE A 192 4.09 -14.04 4.26
C PHE A 192 4.24 -12.58 3.83
N SER A 193 3.31 -12.07 3.02
CA SER A 193 3.35 -10.68 2.55
C SER A 193 3.23 -9.70 3.72
N CYS A 194 2.33 -9.96 4.66
CA CYS A 194 2.19 -9.14 5.87
C CYS A 194 3.48 -9.20 6.71
N TYR A 195 4.11 -10.37 6.79
CA TYR A 195 5.37 -10.55 7.50
C TYR A 195 6.48 -9.69 6.88
N VAL A 196 6.62 -9.71 5.55
CA VAL A 196 7.63 -8.92 4.85
C VAL A 196 7.40 -7.42 5.07
N VAL A 197 6.15 -6.97 4.92
CA VAL A 197 5.80 -5.56 5.15
C VAL A 197 6.17 -5.16 6.58
N TRP A 198 5.81 -5.99 7.56
CA TRP A 198 6.13 -5.72 8.96
C TRP A 198 7.64 -5.69 9.22
N LYS A 199 8.40 -6.59 8.59
CA LYS A 199 9.87 -6.58 8.73
C LYS A 199 10.48 -5.29 8.21
N PHE A 200 10.01 -4.79 7.05
CA PHE A 200 10.46 -3.50 6.54
C PHE A 200 10.16 -2.36 7.51
N ILE A 201 8.93 -2.34 8.04
CA ILE A 201 8.53 -1.30 8.99
C ILE A 201 9.41 -1.37 10.24
N LYS A 202 9.53 -2.57 10.82
CA LYS A 202 10.31 -2.77 12.05
C LYS A 202 11.75 -2.33 11.86
N GLN A 203 12.38 -2.69 10.75
CA GLN A 203 13.76 -2.30 10.49
C GLN A 203 13.88 -0.78 10.32
N SER A 204 12.93 -0.16 9.66
CA SER A 204 13.01 1.26 9.33
C SER A 204 12.91 2.16 10.56
N PHE A 205 12.13 1.75 11.58
CA PHE A 205 12.07 2.58 12.79
C PHE A 205 13.00 2.13 13.89
N SER A 206 13.54 0.90 13.84
CA SER A 206 14.47 0.42 14.88
C SER A 206 15.89 0.91 14.65
N GLU A 207 16.26 1.25 13.43
CA GLU A 207 17.55 1.83 13.13
C GLU A 207 17.46 3.33 13.32
N TYR A 208 17.93 3.79 14.45
CA TYR A 208 17.88 5.20 14.87
C TYR A 208 18.78 6.10 14.03
N SER A 209 19.02 5.80 12.79
CA SER A 209 19.92 6.65 12.02
C SER A 209 19.15 7.50 10.99
N SER A 210 19.26 8.72 11.20
CA SER A 210 19.27 9.91 10.35
C SER A 210 18.18 10.11 9.26
N SER A 211 17.36 9.15 8.88
CA SER A 211 16.42 9.42 7.80
C SER A 211 15.12 8.62 7.88
N ASN A 212 14.93 7.90 8.95
CA ASN A 212 13.87 6.90 8.98
C ASN A 212 12.54 7.48 9.41
N SER A 213 11.49 6.97 8.80
CA SER A 213 10.12 7.38 9.14
C SER A 213 9.76 6.87 10.54
N SER A 214 9.00 7.67 11.27
CA SER A 214 8.53 7.29 12.59
C SER A 214 7.48 6.18 12.50
N LEU A 215 7.27 5.46 13.59
CA LEU A 215 6.20 4.47 13.67
C LEU A 215 4.84 5.13 13.48
N ALA A 216 4.67 6.36 13.99
CA ALA A 216 3.44 7.13 13.78
C ALA A 216 3.19 7.37 12.29
N MET A 217 4.25 7.63 11.52
CA MET A 217 4.12 7.86 10.08
C MET A 217 3.73 6.58 9.34
N PHE A 218 4.28 5.42 9.72
CA PHE A 218 3.85 4.15 9.16
C PHE A 218 2.39 3.84 9.51
N PHE A 219 1.97 4.16 10.71
CA PHE A 219 0.57 4.01 11.12
C PHE A 219 -0.33 4.90 10.26
N ALA A 220 0.08 6.15 10.02
CA ALA A 220 -0.66 7.06 9.13
C ALA A 220 -0.77 6.48 7.71
N LEU A 221 0.30 5.85 7.21
CA LEU A 221 0.28 5.22 5.89
C LEU A 221 -0.72 4.05 5.85
N ILE A 222 -0.72 3.22 6.87
CA ILE A 222 -1.65 2.07 6.95
C ILE A 222 -3.09 2.57 6.98
N CYS A 223 -3.37 3.59 7.82
CA CYS A 223 -4.71 4.17 7.90
C CYS A 223 -5.14 4.80 6.58
N SER A 224 -4.26 5.55 5.92
CA SER A 224 -4.56 6.16 4.62
C SER A 224 -4.82 5.10 3.55
N THR A 225 -4.03 4.04 3.54
CA THR A 225 -4.21 2.91 2.63
C THR A 225 -5.58 2.25 2.86
N ALA A 226 -5.93 2.01 4.13
CA ALA A 226 -7.23 1.43 4.47
C ALA A 226 -8.38 2.33 4.03
N LEU A 227 -8.28 3.64 4.30
CA LEU A 227 -9.33 4.60 3.96
C LEU A 227 -9.56 4.72 2.45
N THR A 228 -8.51 4.51 1.64
CA THR A 228 -8.65 4.61 0.19
C THR A 228 -9.05 3.28 -0.45
N LEU A 229 -8.63 2.16 0.09
CA LEU A 229 -8.81 0.85 -0.54
C LEU A 229 -10.03 0.08 -0.03
N VAL A 230 -10.24 0.07 1.29
CA VAL A 230 -11.30 -0.77 1.89
C VAL A 230 -12.69 -0.38 1.39
N PRO A 231 -13.02 0.92 1.24
CA PRO A 231 -14.35 1.27 0.71
C PRO A 231 -14.55 0.95 -0.77
N SER A 232 -13.47 0.66 -1.51
CA SER A 232 -13.56 0.42 -2.96
C SER A 232 -13.96 -1.03 -3.25
N PRO A 233 -15.03 -1.25 -4.02
CA PRO A 233 -15.43 -2.61 -4.39
C PRO A 233 -14.54 -3.24 -5.46
N LEU A 234 -13.82 -2.41 -6.24
CA LEU A 234 -13.02 -2.89 -7.36
C LEU A 234 -11.62 -3.28 -6.92
N LEU A 235 -11.20 -4.48 -7.30
CA LEU A 235 -9.81 -4.91 -7.15
C LEU A 235 -9.05 -4.46 -8.40
N GLU A 236 -8.25 -3.42 -8.27
CA GLU A 236 -7.40 -2.95 -9.37
C GLU A 236 -5.99 -2.65 -8.86
N PRO A 237 -4.98 -3.36 -9.39
CA PRO A 237 -3.60 -3.13 -8.92
C PRO A 237 -3.12 -1.69 -9.04
N ARG A 238 -3.67 -0.91 -9.98
CA ARG A 238 -3.29 0.51 -10.10
C ARG A 238 -3.65 1.32 -8.85
N TYR A 239 -4.62 0.85 -8.04
CA TYR A 239 -4.97 1.53 -6.80
C TYR A 239 -3.91 1.34 -5.72
N PHE A 240 -3.05 0.33 -5.87
CA PHE A 240 -1.98 0.04 -4.91
C PHE A 240 -0.71 0.86 -5.18
N ILE A 241 -0.65 1.57 -6.31
CA ILE A 241 0.57 2.29 -6.71
C ILE A 241 0.92 3.40 -5.71
N ILE A 242 -0.08 4.19 -5.29
CA ILE A 242 0.21 5.31 -4.37
C ILE A 242 0.65 4.79 -2.99
N PRO A 243 -0.09 3.85 -2.35
CA PRO A 243 0.42 3.25 -1.11
C PRO A 243 1.81 2.64 -1.27
N PHE A 244 2.06 1.96 -2.39
CA PHE A 244 3.38 1.36 -2.66
C PHE A 244 4.46 2.42 -2.73
N LEU A 245 4.22 3.51 -3.44
CA LEU A 245 5.22 4.58 -3.60
C LEU A 245 5.56 5.21 -2.25
N PHE A 246 4.55 5.53 -1.45
CA PHE A 246 4.82 6.12 -0.13
C PHE A 246 5.54 5.11 0.77
N PHE A 247 5.10 3.86 0.79
CA PHE A 247 5.78 2.82 1.56
C PHE A 247 7.25 2.71 1.14
N ARG A 248 7.48 2.65 -0.18
CA ARG A 248 8.85 2.49 -0.72
C ARG A 248 9.75 3.67 -0.36
N MET A 249 9.21 4.88 -0.34
CA MET A 249 9.98 6.06 0.07
C MET A 249 10.28 6.09 1.55
N MET A 250 9.44 5.44 2.36
CA MET A 250 9.57 5.48 3.82
C MET A 250 10.49 4.39 4.37
N ILE A 251 10.68 3.28 3.66
CA ILE A 251 11.46 2.16 4.17
C ILE A 251 12.96 2.34 3.86
N ASN A 252 13.78 1.72 4.72
CA ASN A 252 15.22 1.64 4.50
C ASN A 252 15.49 0.50 3.49
N PRO A 253 16.16 0.78 2.37
CA PRO A 253 16.45 -0.28 1.39
C PRO A 253 17.52 -1.26 1.85
N SER A 254 18.24 -0.97 2.93
CA SER A 254 19.26 -1.85 3.50
C SER A 254 18.57 -2.91 4.36
N PHE A 255 18.10 -3.98 3.72
CA PHE A 255 17.27 -5.00 4.39
C PHE A 255 18.11 -6.09 5.09
N ASP A 256 19.42 -6.12 4.91
CA ASP A 256 20.24 -7.22 5.40
C ASP A 256 21.05 -6.81 6.65
N PRO A 257 20.53 -7.07 7.86
CA PRO A 257 21.23 -6.66 9.09
C PRO A 257 22.45 -7.53 9.44
N ILE A 258 22.71 -8.61 8.70
CA ILE A 258 23.81 -9.52 9.02
C ILE A 258 25.16 -8.97 8.56
N ILE A 259 25.17 -8.08 7.58
CA ILE A 259 26.44 -7.60 7.04
C ILE A 259 26.98 -6.52 7.97
N ASN A 260 27.82 -6.96 8.89
CA ASN A 260 28.41 -6.07 9.89
C ASN A 260 29.49 -5.15 9.30
N VAL A 261 30.00 -5.48 8.10
CA VAL A 261 30.98 -4.63 7.44
C VAL A 261 30.25 -3.59 6.60
N GLU A 262 30.47 -2.34 6.89
CA GLU A 262 29.76 -1.22 6.26
C GLU A 262 29.85 -1.26 4.73
N TRP A 263 31.04 -1.60 4.25
CA TRP A 263 31.25 -1.70 2.81
C TRP A 263 30.39 -2.79 2.17
N UNK A 264 30.26 -3.81 2.69
CA UNK A 264 29.55 -4.81 2.25
C UNK A 264 28.19 -4.57 2.19
N ARG A 265 27.73 -3.94 3.27
CA ARG A 265 26.35 -3.54 3.36
C ARG A 265 25.97 -2.56 2.26
N LYS A 266 26.83 -1.58 2.05
CA LYS A 266 26.61 -0.63 0.95
C LYS A 266 26.56 -1.29 -0.42
N UNK A 267 27.21 -2.26 -0.58
CA UNK A 267 27.23 -2.90 -1.71
C UNK A 267 26.11 -3.65 -1.96
N ASN A 268 25.88 -4.33 -1.06
CA ASN A 268 24.69 -5.16 -1.15
C ASN A 268 23.46 -4.29 -1.42
N THR A 269 23.32 -3.20 -0.71
CA THR A 269 22.20 -2.27 -0.90
C THR A 269 22.19 -1.73 -2.33
N ALA A 270 23.33 -1.31 -2.86
CA ALA A 270 23.42 -0.79 -4.22
C ALA A 270 23.01 -1.85 -5.25
N ILE A 271 23.48 -3.08 -5.07
CA ILE A 271 23.11 -4.20 -5.96
C ILE A 271 21.59 -4.42 -5.91
N ARG A 272 21.00 -4.45 -4.72
CA ARG A 272 19.57 -4.67 -4.55
C ARG A 272 18.75 -3.55 -5.18
N LEU A 273 19.20 -2.31 -5.10
CA LEU A 273 18.53 -1.16 -5.73
C LEU A 273 18.56 -1.29 -7.26
N VAL A 274 19.71 -1.70 -7.82
CA VAL A 274 19.82 -1.94 -9.26
C VAL A 274 18.88 -3.08 -9.67
N LEU A 275 18.87 -4.17 -8.90
CA LEU A 275 18.00 -5.31 -9.18
C LEU A 275 16.51 -4.91 -9.08
N GLU A 276 16.15 -4.03 -8.15
CA GLU A 276 14.79 -3.51 -8.06
C GLU A 276 14.41 -2.75 -9.33
N GLY A 277 15.30 -1.90 -9.82
CA GLY A 277 15.06 -1.20 -11.08
C GLY A 277 14.87 -2.16 -12.25
N ILE A 278 15.74 -3.17 -12.35
CA ILE A 278 15.63 -4.20 -13.39
C ILE A 278 14.31 -4.97 -13.26
N TRP A 279 13.92 -5.32 -12.02
CA TRP A 279 12.67 -6.06 -11.75
C TRP A 279 11.45 -5.29 -12.24
N ILE A 280 11.36 -3.99 -11.89
CA ILE A 280 10.25 -3.15 -12.31
C ILE A 280 10.28 -2.98 -13.85
N TRP A 281 11.46 -2.76 -14.41
CA TRP A 281 11.60 -2.65 -15.86
C TRP A 281 11.16 -3.92 -16.58
N MET A 282 11.54 -5.10 -16.06
CA MET A 282 11.14 -6.40 -16.66
C MET A 282 9.61 -6.55 -16.66
N TRP A 283 8.94 -6.20 -15.55
CA TRP A 283 7.48 -6.26 -15.51
C TRP A 283 6.87 -5.30 -16.52
N THR A 284 7.41 -4.09 -16.63
CA THR A 284 6.94 -3.10 -17.59
C THR A 284 7.09 -3.62 -19.02
N GLN A 285 8.24 -4.24 -19.33
CA GLN A 285 8.47 -4.81 -20.66
C GLN A 285 7.54 -6.00 -20.93
N ALA A 286 7.30 -6.85 -19.94
CA ALA A 286 6.37 -7.98 -20.09
C ALA A 286 4.97 -7.49 -20.44
N VAL A 287 4.47 -6.48 -19.72
CA VAL A 287 3.15 -5.88 -19.99
C VAL A 287 3.12 -5.28 -21.40
N TYR A 288 4.17 -4.56 -21.77
CA TYR A 288 4.28 -3.94 -23.09
C TYR A 288 4.25 -5.00 -24.20
N VAL A 289 5.04 -6.06 -24.07
CA VAL A 289 5.09 -7.15 -25.06
C VAL A 289 3.73 -7.83 -25.17
N ILE A 290 3.07 -8.11 -24.06
CA ILE A 290 1.74 -8.71 -24.05
C ILE A 290 0.77 -7.81 -24.82
N PHE A 291 0.79 -6.52 -24.53
CA PHE A 291 -0.11 -5.58 -25.21
C PHE A 291 0.14 -5.52 -26.72
N ILE A 292 1.42 -5.47 -27.13
CA ILE A 292 1.76 -5.31 -28.56
C ILE A 292 1.54 -6.60 -29.36
N ARG A 293 1.95 -7.75 -28.81
CA ARG A 293 2.04 -8.99 -29.59
C ARG A 293 0.83 -9.91 -29.47
N TYR A 294 0.09 -9.85 -28.38
CA TYR A 294 -0.98 -10.83 -28.15
C TYR A 294 -2.35 -10.20 -28.30
N THR A 295 -3.15 -10.82 -29.16
CA THR A 295 -4.53 -10.46 -29.36
C THR A 295 -5.40 -11.68 -29.07
N PHE A 296 -6.68 -11.46 -28.75
CA PHE A 296 -7.62 -12.53 -28.49
C PHE A 296 -9.01 -12.11 -28.97
N PRO A 297 -9.91 -13.09 -29.33
CA PRO A 297 -11.29 -12.78 -29.68
C PRO A 297 -12.12 -12.57 -28.42
N TRP A 298 -13.14 -11.77 -28.56
CA TRP A 298 -14.13 -11.53 -27.51
C TRP A 298 -15.51 -11.46 -28.15
N UNK A 299 -16.15 -12.00 -27.64
CA UNK A 299 -17.33 -12.23 -28.11
C UNK A 299 -18.13 -11.19 -28.57
N SER A 300 -18.31 -10.17 -27.86
CA SER A 300 -19.10 -9.00 -28.21
C SER A 300 -18.42 -8.09 -29.23
N GLU A 301 -17.21 -8.38 -29.63
CA GLU A 301 -16.42 -7.48 -30.48
C GLU A 301 -16.06 -8.15 -31.81
N ILE A 302 -16.17 -7.39 -32.89
CA ILE A 302 -15.87 -7.87 -34.25
C ILE A 302 -14.35 -8.01 -34.44
N HIS A 303 -13.57 -7.11 -33.82
CA HIS A 303 -12.11 -7.07 -33.99
C HIS A 303 -11.39 -7.71 -32.82
N PRO A 304 -10.22 -8.33 -33.07
CA PRO A 304 -9.42 -8.86 -31.97
C PRO A 304 -9.09 -7.80 -30.92
N GLN A 305 -9.12 -8.19 -29.68
CA GLN A 305 -8.87 -7.30 -28.53
C GLN A 305 -7.49 -7.52 -27.96
N ARG A 306 -6.99 -6.56 -27.19
CA ARG A 306 -5.71 -6.62 -26.49
C ARG A 306 -5.92 -6.50 -24.99
N VAL A 307 -5.04 -7.14 -24.24
CA VAL A 307 -5.06 -7.03 -22.78
C VAL A 307 -4.64 -5.59 -22.40
N ILE A 308 -5.43 -4.99 -21.52
CA ILE A 308 -5.16 -3.65 -20.98
C ILE A 308 -5.18 -3.72 -19.47
N TRP A 309 -4.65 -2.68 -18.81
CA TRP A 309 -4.54 -2.63 -17.34
C TRP A 309 -5.76 -1.94 -16.70
#